data_b5574d5f9bae0161c004ac321faf6701
#
_entry.id   b5574d5f9bae0161c004ac321faf6701
#
_cell.length_a   1.000
_cell.length_b   1.000
_cell.length_c   1.000
_cell.angle_alpha   90.00
_cell.angle_beta   90.00
_cell.angle_gamma   90.00
#
_symmetry.space_group_name_H-M   'P 1'
#
loop_
_entity.id
_entity.type
_entity.pdbx_description
1 polymer ?
#
loop_
_entity_poly.entity_id
_entity_poly.type
_entity_poly.pdbx_seq_one_letter_code
_entity_poly.pdbx_strand_id
1 'polypeptide(L)'
;DKVFFFFDIKDLDFQTMKEYQKFSPDSVNGSDSTAGLKRNIDKDDNKIIVTTIQKLNNLMKGDADLDIYHKQVVFIFDEAHRSQFGEAQKNLKKKFKKFYQFGFTGTPIFPENALGSETTASVFGTELHAYVITDAIRDEKVLKFKVDYHNVKPQFKGVETEVDEKKLNAEDAKKAFLHPARISEISKYILQNFRIKTHRTKGGNNGFNAMFAVRSVEAAKNY
;
A
#
# COMPACT_ATOMS: atom_id res chain seq x y z
N ASP A 1 -19.86 -10.97 -19.24
CA ASP A 1 -18.56 -10.98 -18.57
C ASP A 1 -18.11 -9.55 -18.29
N LYS A 2 -17.58 -9.29 -17.08
CA LYS A 2 -17.13 -7.96 -16.66
C LYS A 2 -15.78 -8.04 -15.97
N VAL A 3 -15.04 -6.94 -16.05
CA VAL A 3 -13.79 -6.74 -15.33
C VAL A 3 -14.02 -5.67 -14.25
N PHE A 4 -13.67 -5.99 -13.01
CA PHE A 4 -13.66 -5.02 -11.91
C PHE A 4 -12.22 -4.66 -11.60
N PHE A 5 -11.94 -3.38 -11.65
CA PHE A 5 -10.64 -2.84 -11.28
C PHE A 5 -10.77 -2.11 -9.94
N PHE A 6 -10.01 -2.57 -8.94
CA PHE A 6 -10.05 -2.02 -7.58
C PHE A 6 -8.81 -1.19 -7.27
N PHE A 7 -9.05 0.01 -6.78
CA PHE A 7 -8.04 0.93 -6.23
C PHE A 7 -8.32 1.25 -4.78
N ASP A 8 -7.28 1.66 -4.07
CA ASP A 8 -7.40 2.05 -2.67
C ASP A 8 -7.62 3.57 -2.50
N ILE A 9 -7.18 4.40 -3.45
CA ILE A 9 -7.15 5.86 -3.34
C ILE A 9 -8.05 6.50 -4.41
N LYS A 10 -8.96 7.40 -3.99
CA LYS A 10 -9.91 8.09 -4.88
C LYS A 10 -9.26 8.90 -6.01
N ASP A 11 -8.09 9.49 -5.77
CA ASP A 11 -7.40 10.31 -6.77
C ASP A 11 -6.79 9.49 -7.91
N LEU A 12 -6.44 8.24 -7.66
CA LEU A 12 -6.00 7.29 -8.69
C LEU A 12 -7.15 6.84 -9.60
N ASP A 13 -8.38 6.79 -9.09
CA ASP A 13 -9.58 6.41 -9.83
C ASP A 13 -9.72 7.25 -11.11
N PHE A 14 -9.53 8.56 -11.02
CA PHE A 14 -9.70 9.45 -12.16
C PHE A 14 -8.62 9.30 -13.23
N GLN A 15 -7.36 9.21 -12.83
CA GLN A 15 -6.24 9.06 -13.77
C GLN A 15 -6.32 7.72 -14.51
N THR A 16 -6.54 6.65 -13.78
CA THR A 16 -6.66 5.31 -14.36
C THR A 16 -7.89 5.17 -15.25
N MET A 17 -9.03 5.73 -14.82
CA MET A 17 -10.22 5.77 -15.65
C MET A 17 -9.95 6.47 -16.99
N LYS A 18 -9.22 7.61 -16.94
CA LYS A 18 -8.83 8.37 -18.13
C LYS A 18 -7.90 7.58 -19.07
N GLU A 19 -6.97 6.81 -18.51
CA GLU A 19 -6.11 5.94 -19.32
C GLU A 19 -6.89 4.79 -19.96
N TYR A 20 -7.76 4.12 -19.23
CA TYR A 20 -8.62 3.07 -19.79
C TYR A 20 -9.58 3.60 -20.85
N GLN A 21 -10.13 4.80 -20.68
CA GLN A 21 -11.00 5.44 -21.67
C GLN A 21 -10.28 5.74 -23.00
N LYS A 22 -8.95 5.91 -23.00
CA LYS A 22 -8.19 6.04 -24.24
C LYS A 22 -8.17 4.75 -25.07
N PHE A 23 -8.20 3.60 -24.40
CA PHE A 23 -8.19 2.28 -25.07
C PHE A 23 -9.58 1.79 -25.42
N SER A 24 -10.56 2.08 -24.60
CA SER A 24 -11.93 1.62 -24.77
C SER A 24 -12.91 2.69 -24.28
N PRO A 25 -13.15 3.74 -25.08
CA PRO A 25 -14.20 4.72 -24.80
C PRO A 25 -15.54 4.01 -24.58
N ASP A 26 -16.36 4.55 -23.72
CA ASP A 26 -17.70 4.04 -23.39
C ASP A 26 -17.80 2.71 -22.62
N SER A 27 -16.72 1.92 -22.56
CA SER A 27 -16.72 0.66 -21.81
C SER A 27 -16.24 0.76 -20.37
N VAL A 28 -15.72 1.92 -19.98
CA VAL A 28 -15.13 2.18 -18.65
C VAL A 28 -15.95 3.19 -17.89
N ASN A 29 -16.48 2.79 -16.75
CA ASN A 29 -17.22 3.68 -15.88
C ASN A 29 -16.77 3.58 -14.43
N GLY A 30 -16.52 4.75 -13.84
CA GLY A 30 -16.34 4.90 -12.40
C GLY A 30 -17.67 4.95 -11.67
N SER A 31 -17.66 4.67 -10.38
CA SER A 31 -18.84 4.78 -9.53
C SER A 31 -18.55 5.60 -8.29
N ASP A 32 -19.26 6.72 -8.11
CA ASP A 32 -19.12 7.56 -6.92
C ASP A 32 -19.89 7.00 -5.71
N SER A 33 -20.83 6.12 -5.94
CA SER A 33 -21.70 5.55 -4.91
C SER A 33 -22.01 4.06 -5.17
N THR A 34 -22.49 3.35 -4.15
CA THR A 34 -22.97 1.97 -4.27
C THR A 34 -24.13 1.86 -5.28
N ALA A 35 -25.03 2.86 -5.31
CA ALA A 35 -26.12 2.91 -6.29
C ALA A 35 -25.59 3.13 -7.72
N GLY A 36 -24.57 3.98 -7.89
CA GLY A 36 -23.87 4.15 -9.15
C GLY A 36 -23.19 2.87 -9.62
N LEU A 37 -22.53 2.16 -8.70
CA LEU A 37 -21.93 0.87 -8.99
C LEU A 37 -22.96 -0.15 -9.49
N LYS A 38 -24.11 -0.26 -8.83
CA LYS A 38 -25.17 -1.15 -9.26
C LYS A 38 -25.65 -0.83 -10.68
N ARG A 39 -25.92 0.44 -10.98
CA ARG A 39 -26.32 0.88 -12.33
C ARG A 39 -25.27 0.53 -13.39
N ASN A 40 -23.98 0.66 -13.07
CA ASN A 40 -22.91 0.29 -13.98
C ASN A 40 -22.78 -1.23 -14.19
N ILE A 41 -23.10 -2.00 -13.17
CA ILE A 41 -23.17 -3.48 -13.27
C ILE A 41 -24.28 -3.92 -14.19
N ASP A 42 -25.45 -3.27 -14.11
CA ASP A 42 -26.65 -3.62 -14.87
C ASP A 42 -26.55 -3.22 -16.36
N LYS A 43 -25.67 -2.30 -16.73
CA LYS A 43 -25.45 -1.90 -18.13
C LYS A 43 -24.58 -2.91 -18.88
N ASP A 44 -25.06 -3.47 -19.97
CA ASP A 44 -24.31 -4.46 -20.76
C ASP A 44 -23.07 -3.89 -21.45
N ASP A 45 -23.08 -2.61 -21.81
CA ASP A 45 -21.98 -1.95 -22.51
C ASP A 45 -20.77 -1.69 -21.60
N ASN A 46 -20.97 -1.60 -20.29
CA ASN A 46 -19.91 -1.38 -19.32
C ASN A 46 -19.14 -2.69 -19.06
N LYS A 47 -18.07 -2.91 -19.80
CA LYS A 47 -17.24 -4.13 -19.63
C LYS A 47 -16.22 -3.97 -18.50
N ILE A 48 -15.71 -2.77 -18.29
CA ILE A 48 -14.71 -2.46 -17.25
C ILE A 48 -15.33 -1.51 -16.22
N ILE A 49 -15.34 -1.95 -14.97
CA ILE A 49 -15.90 -1.18 -13.85
C ILE A 49 -14.77 -0.85 -12.90
N VAL A 50 -14.49 0.44 -12.77
CA VAL A 50 -13.51 0.98 -11.83
C VAL A 50 -14.22 1.35 -10.53
N THR A 51 -13.78 0.77 -9.41
CA THR A 51 -14.43 0.98 -8.12
C THR A 51 -13.49 0.66 -6.95
N THR A 52 -13.94 0.83 -5.72
CA THR A 52 -13.22 0.38 -4.54
C THR A 52 -13.81 -0.92 -4.01
N ILE A 53 -12.97 -1.73 -3.35
CA ILE A 53 -13.44 -2.98 -2.74
C ILE A 53 -14.51 -2.72 -1.67
N GLN A 54 -14.46 -1.56 -0.99
CA GLN A 54 -15.43 -1.15 0.02
C GLN A 54 -16.83 -0.91 -0.59
N LYS A 55 -16.89 -0.24 -1.76
CA LYS A 55 -18.17 -0.02 -2.46
C LYS A 55 -18.79 -1.34 -2.91
N LEU A 56 -17.96 -2.24 -3.46
CA LEU A 56 -18.45 -3.58 -3.82
C LEU A 56 -18.89 -4.37 -2.58
N ASN A 57 -18.15 -4.29 -1.48
CA ASN A 57 -18.52 -4.95 -0.23
C ASN A 57 -19.87 -4.44 0.32
N ASN A 58 -20.12 -3.14 0.25
CA ASN A 58 -21.40 -2.56 0.66
C ASN A 58 -22.55 -3.04 -0.25
N LEU A 59 -22.29 -3.20 -1.54
CA LEU A 59 -23.27 -3.77 -2.46
C LEU A 59 -23.57 -5.24 -2.11
N MET A 60 -22.53 -6.04 -1.81
CA MET A 60 -22.65 -7.45 -1.45
C MET A 60 -23.33 -7.69 -0.10
N LYS A 61 -23.29 -6.72 0.83
CA LYS A 61 -24.01 -6.77 2.11
C LYS A 61 -25.51 -6.58 1.97
N GLY A 62 -25.97 -6.05 0.84
CA GLY A 62 -27.40 -6.03 0.52
C GLY A 62 -27.93 -7.43 0.24
N ASP A 63 -29.21 -7.66 0.51
CA ASP A 63 -29.85 -8.99 0.33
C ASP A 63 -30.16 -9.34 -1.13
N ALA A 64 -29.92 -8.44 -2.07
CA ALA A 64 -30.20 -8.67 -3.48
C ALA A 64 -29.24 -9.71 -4.07
N ASP A 65 -29.81 -10.75 -4.67
CA ASP A 65 -29.06 -11.66 -5.55
C ASP A 65 -28.96 -11.02 -6.93
N LEU A 66 -27.74 -10.56 -7.29
CA LEU A 66 -27.50 -9.90 -8.56
C LEU A 66 -26.99 -10.91 -9.58
N ASP A 67 -27.47 -10.82 -10.81
CA ASP A 67 -27.06 -11.70 -11.92
C ASP A 67 -25.55 -11.78 -12.10
N ILE A 68 -24.84 -10.69 -11.81
CA ILE A 68 -23.39 -10.63 -11.93
C ILE A 68 -22.66 -11.64 -11.02
N TYR A 69 -23.26 -12.05 -9.90
CA TYR A 69 -22.67 -13.05 -9.00
C TYR A 69 -22.56 -14.43 -9.61
N HIS A 70 -23.36 -14.72 -10.65
CA HIS A 70 -23.42 -15.99 -11.37
C HIS A 70 -22.67 -15.95 -12.71
N LYS A 71 -22.29 -14.75 -13.18
CA LYS A 71 -21.53 -14.55 -14.43
C LYS A 71 -20.03 -14.70 -14.20
N GLN A 72 -19.30 -14.96 -15.28
CA GLN A 72 -17.85 -14.93 -15.25
C GLN A 72 -17.36 -13.49 -15.07
N VAL A 73 -16.51 -13.25 -14.07
CA VAL A 73 -15.92 -11.95 -13.81
C VAL A 73 -14.41 -12.05 -13.61
N VAL A 74 -13.73 -10.93 -13.83
CA VAL A 74 -12.30 -10.79 -13.53
C VAL A 74 -12.14 -9.66 -12.52
N PHE A 75 -11.43 -9.92 -11.47
CA PHE A 75 -11.06 -8.94 -10.46
C PHE A 75 -9.59 -8.59 -10.59
N ILE A 76 -9.28 -7.32 -10.70
CA ILE A 76 -7.92 -6.78 -10.73
C ILE A 76 -7.76 -5.85 -9.52
N PHE A 77 -6.81 -6.16 -8.67
CA PHE A 77 -6.50 -5.38 -7.47
C PHE A 77 -5.17 -4.66 -7.66
N ASP A 78 -5.21 -3.33 -7.64
CA ASP A 78 -4.01 -2.53 -7.47
C ASP A 78 -3.73 -2.35 -5.98
N GLU A 79 -2.47 -2.17 -5.62
CA GLU A 79 -2.02 -2.17 -4.21
C GLU A 79 -2.58 -3.37 -3.42
N ALA A 80 -2.50 -4.55 -4.03
CA ALA A 80 -3.16 -5.76 -3.57
C ALA A 80 -2.89 -6.11 -2.09
N HIS A 81 -1.71 -5.74 -1.57
CA HIS A 81 -1.35 -5.93 -0.17
C HIS A 81 -2.29 -5.21 0.81
N ARG A 82 -3.00 -4.16 0.40
CA ARG A 82 -3.95 -3.42 1.24
C ARG A 82 -5.34 -4.03 1.23
N SER A 83 -5.72 -4.67 0.14
CA SER A 83 -7.07 -5.20 -0.09
C SER A 83 -7.20 -6.72 0.09
N GLN A 84 -6.07 -7.42 0.27
CA GLN A 84 -6.05 -8.89 0.28
C GLN A 84 -6.66 -9.52 1.52
N PHE A 85 -6.71 -8.79 2.65
CA PHE A 85 -7.22 -9.31 3.91
C PHE A 85 -8.51 -8.62 4.31
N GLY A 86 -9.38 -9.37 4.99
CA GLY A 86 -10.56 -8.84 5.63
C GLY A 86 -11.89 -9.34 5.08
N GLU A 87 -12.94 -8.77 5.63
CA GLU A 87 -14.33 -9.16 5.38
C GLU A 87 -14.73 -9.03 3.90
N ALA A 88 -14.26 -7.98 3.23
CA ALA A 88 -14.61 -7.70 1.84
C ALA A 88 -14.17 -8.84 0.90
N GLN A 89 -12.94 -9.35 1.07
CA GLN A 89 -12.41 -10.44 0.28
C GLN A 89 -13.16 -11.76 0.56
N LYS A 90 -13.52 -12.01 1.82
CA LYS A 90 -14.34 -13.17 2.21
C LYS A 90 -15.73 -13.10 1.58
N ASN A 91 -16.38 -11.94 1.60
CA ASN A 91 -17.69 -11.72 1.01
C ASN A 91 -17.65 -11.87 -0.52
N LEU A 92 -16.59 -11.38 -1.18
CA LEU A 92 -16.36 -11.54 -2.60
C LEU A 92 -16.32 -13.02 -2.98
N LYS A 93 -15.47 -13.81 -2.33
CA LYS A 93 -15.35 -15.26 -2.56
C LYS A 93 -16.66 -16.03 -2.25
N LYS A 94 -17.47 -15.53 -1.32
CA LYS A 94 -18.76 -16.13 -0.97
C LYS A 94 -19.84 -15.83 -2.01
N LYS A 95 -19.92 -14.61 -2.51
CA LYS A 95 -20.99 -14.15 -3.42
C LYS A 95 -20.71 -14.53 -4.88
N PHE A 96 -19.51 -14.28 -5.38
CA PHE A 96 -19.18 -14.61 -6.77
C PHE A 96 -18.79 -16.07 -6.94
N LYS A 97 -19.39 -16.74 -7.90
CA LYS A 97 -19.21 -18.19 -8.11
C LYS A 97 -18.18 -18.51 -9.19
N LYS A 98 -18.00 -17.61 -10.16
CA LYS A 98 -17.11 -17.79 -11.32
C LYS A 98 -16.27 -16.54 -11.48
N PHE A 99 -15.02 -16.59 -11.00
CA PHE A 99 -14.14 -15.42 -11.13
C PHE A 99 -12.68 -15.82 -11.24
N TYR A 100 -11.92 -14.93 -11.87
CA TYR A 100 -10.46 -14.88 -11.76
C TYR A 100 -10.09 -13.63 -10.97
N GLN A 101 -8.99 -13.71 -10.24
CA GLN A 101 -8.46 -12.53 -9.53
C GLN A 101 -6.97 -12.40 -9.76
N PHE A 102 -6.53 -11.16 -10.00
CA PHE A 102 -5.14 -10.79 -10.17
C PHE A 102 -4.79 -9.66 -9.19
N GLY A 103 -3.65 -9.76 -8.52
CA GLY A 103 -3.14 -8.76 -7.61
C GLY A 103 -1.85 -8.15 -8.14
N PHE A 104 -1.80 -6.83 -8.21
CA PHE A 104 -0.59 -6.06 -8.48
C PHE A 104 -0.14 -5.37 -7.19
N THR A 105 1.12 -5.50 -6.84
CA THR A 105 1.66 -4.87 -5.62
C THR A 105 3.16 -4.68 -5.70
N GLY A 106 3.64 -3.53 -5.23
CA GLY A 106 5.06 -3.29 -5.03
C GLY A 106 5.60 -3.86 -3.71
N THR A 107 4.70 -4.31 -2.81
CA THR A 107 5.06 -4.79 -1.46
C THR A 107 4.30 -6.09 -1.12
N PRO A 108 4.64 -7.22 -1.77
CA PRO A 108 3.98 -8.49 -1.48
C PRO A 108 4.22 -8.91 -0.02
N ILE A 109 3.23 -9.60 0.56
CA ILE A 109 3.33 -10.16 1.90
C ILE A 109 3.79 -11.61 1.77
N PHE A 110 5.01 -11.84 2.23
CA PHE A 110 5.62 -13.16 2.33
C PHE A 110 5.41 -13.77 3.73
N PRO A 111 5.67 -15.06 3.94
CA PRO A 111 5.54 -15.68 5.27
C PRO A 111 6.35 -14.97 6.36
N GLU A 112 7.52 -14.43 6.01
CA GLU A 112 8.44 -13.77 6.94
C GLU A 112 7.95 -12.43 7.47
N ASN A 113 7.08 -11.73 6.69
CA ASN A 113 6.56 -10.42 7.06
C ASN A 113 5.04 -10.39 7.25
N ALA A 114 4.40 -11.56 7.25
CA ALA A 114 2.97 -11.70 7.45
C ALA A 114 2.57 -11.40 8.91
N LEU A 115 1.53 -10.59 9.08
CA LEU A 115 0.86 -10.40 10.37
C LEU A 115 -0.26 -11.44 10.48
N GLY A 116 0.08 -12.71 10.77
CA GLY A 116 -0.84 -13.83 10.79
C GLY A 116 -0.47 -14.89 9.76
N SER A 117 -1.44 -15.70 9.32
CA SER A 117 -1.20 -16.82 8.40
C SER A 117 -1.42 -16.47 6.92
N GLU A 118 -1.99 -15.30 6.61
CA GLU A 118 -2.32 -14.93 5.23
C GLU A 118 -1.17 -14.21 4.55
N THR A 119 -0.82 -14.67 3.35
CA THR A 119 0.21 -14.10 2.49
C THR A 119 -0.40 -13.66 1.16
N THR A 120 0.35 -12.92 0.34
CA THR A 120 -0.12 -12.57 -1.01
C THR A 120 -0.40 -13.83 -1.83
N ALA A 121 0.45 -14.84 -1.73
CA ALA A 121 0.28 -16.13 -2.42
C ALA A 121 -0.96 -16.89 -1.92
N SER A 122 -1.30 -16.84 -0.64
CA SER A 122 -2.50 -17.53 -0.11
C SER A 122 -3.80 -16.90 -0.62
N VAL A 123 -3.77 -15.62 -1.01
CA VAL A 123 -4.95 -14.89 -1.50
C VAL A 123 -5.04 -14.95 -3.03
N PHE A 124 -3.96 -14.69 -3.74
CA PHE A 124 -3.93 -14.55 -5.20
C PHE A 124 -3.39 -15.77 -5.95
N GLY A 125 -2.75 -16.70 -5.25
CA GLY A 125 -2.15 -17.89 -5.85
C GLY A 125 -0.70 -17.66 -6.30
N THR A 126 -0.33 -18.25 -7.43
CA THR A 126 1.05 -18.23 -7.94
C THR A 126 1.45 -16.84 -8.43
N GLU A 127 2.66 -16.41 -8.09
CA GLU A 127 3.29 -15.23 -8.68
C GLU A 127 3.50 -15.44 -10.18
N LEU A 128 2.93 -14.57 -10.99
CA LEU A 128 3.01 -14.65 -12.45
C LEU A 128 4.22 -13.90 -13.01
N HIS A 129 4.61 -12.81 -12.37
CA HIS A 129 5.71 -11.95 -12.80
C HIS A 129 6.21 -11.12 -11.63
N ALA A 130 7.53 -10.91 -11.55
CA ALA A 130 8.18 -9.95 -10.66
C ALA A 130 9.12 -9.05 -11.44
N TYR A 131 9.08 -7.75 -11.15
CA TYR A 131 10.03 -6.74 -11.62
C TYR A 131 10.45 -5.91 -10.41
N VAL A 132 11.58 -6.30 -9.84
CA VAL A 132 12.05 -5.72 -8.57
C VAL A 132 13.03 -4.58 -8.79
N ILE A 133 13.36 -3.85 -7.73
CA ILE A 133 14.22 -2.66 -7.79
C ILE A 133 15.61 -2.96 -8.41
N THR A 134 16.15 -4.16 -8.21
CA THR A 134 17.41 -4.58 -8.82
C THR A 134 17.31 -4.72 -10.33
N ASP A 135 16.16 -5.18 -10.83
CA ASP A 135 15.89 -5.25 -12.27
C ASP A 135 15.78 -3.85 -12.86
N ALA A 136 15.04 -2.97 -12.18
CA ALA A 136 14.86 -1.59 -12.61
C ALA A 136 16.18 -0.79 -12.63
N ILE A 137 17.10 -1.07 -11.68
CA ILE A 137 18.44 -0.48 -11.67
C ILE A 137 19.29 -1.04 -12.82
N ARG A 138 19.23 -2.35 -13.06
CA ARG A 138 19.93 -2.99 -14.18
C ARG A 138 19.47 -2.44 -15.53
N ASP A 139 18.17 -2.22 -15.67
CA ASP A 139 17.55 -1.70 -16.89
C ASP A 139 17.59 -0.16 -16.98
N GLU A 140 18.36 0.49 -16.10
CA GLU A 140 18.56 1.95 -16.04
C GLU A 140 17.27 2.77 -15.90
N LYS A 141 16.19 2.16 -15.37
CA LYS A 141 14.90 2.82 -15.09
C LYS A 141 14.89 3.54 -13.74
N VAL A 142 15.75 3.12 -12.82
CA VAL A 142 15.91 3.68 -11.47
C VAL A 142 17.39 3.89 -11.19
N LEU A 143 17.73 5.01 -10.57
CA LEU A 143 19.09 5.30 -10.14
C LEU A 143 19.53 4.35 -9.02
N LYS A 144 20.81 4.03 -9.02
CA LYS A 144 21.42 3.27 -7.92
C LYS A 144 21.30 4.07 -6.62
N PHE A 145 21.10 3.36 -5.51
CA PHE A 145 21.06 3.95 -4.18
C PHE A 145 21.95 3.17 -3.21
N LYS A 146 22.30 3.80 -2.12
CA LYS A 146 23.04 3.19 -1.02
C LYS A 146 22.21 3.26 0.26
N VAL A 147 22.19 2.18 1.01
CA VAL A 147 21.57 2.11 2.34
C VAL A 147 22.67 2.16 3.39
N ASP A 148 22.64 3.20 4.23
CA ASP A 148 23.50 3.32 5.39
C ASP A 148 22.67 3.07 6.66
N TYR A 149 23.07 2.09 7.46
CA TYR A 149 22.44 1.81 8.75
C TYR A 149 23.22 2.49 9.86
N HIS A 150 22.50 3.26 10.70
CA HIS A 150 23.06 3.92 11.87
C HIS A 150 22.27 3.53 13.12
N ASN A 151 22.95 2.89 14.06
CA ASN A 151 22.38 2.61 15.36
C ASN A 151 22.60 3.83 16.26
N VAL A 152 21.57 4.66 16.41
CA VAL A 152 21.54 5.65 17.47
C VAL A 152 21.07 4.93 18.73
N LYS A 153 22.00 4.47 19.55
CA LYS A 153 21.70 3.86 20.86
C LYS A 153 21.60 5.00 21.89
N PRO A 154 20.40 5.39 22.35
CA PRO A 154 20.31 6.24 23.52
C PRO A 154 20.86 5.44 24.71
N GLN A 155 21.80 6.01 25.44
CA GLN A 155 22.25 5.43 26.69
C GLN A 155 21.14 5.60 27.73
N PHE A 156 20.28 4.61 27.83
CA PHE A 156 19.36 4.53 28.97
C PHE A 156 20.19 4.10 30.19
N LYS A 157 20.43 5.00 31.11
CA LYS A 157 20.97 4.65 32.43
C LYS A 157 19.95 3.69 33.07
N GLY A 158 20.27 2.42 33.15
CA GLY A 158 19.53 1.45 33.92
C GLY A 158 19.02 0.19 33.21
N VAL A 159 19.22 0.01 31.88
CA VAL A 159 18.86 -1.24 31.21
C VAL A 159 20.04 -1.73 30.38
N GLU A 160 20.75 -2.72 30.89
CA GLU A 160 21.90 -3.38 30.22
C GLU A 160 21.48 -4.40 29.14
N THR A 161 20.21 -4.50 28.80
CA THR A 161 19.72 -5.45 27.82
C THR A 161 19.38 -4.76 26.50
N GLU A 162 19.92 -5.29 25.40
CA GLU A 162 19.42 -4.99 24.06
C GLU A 162 17.92 -5.30 24.03
N VAL A 163 17.13 -4.24 23.94
CA VAL A 163 15.68 -4.39 23.87
C VAL A 163 15.36 -4.87 22.48
N ASP A 164 15.02 -6.15 22.35
CA ASP A 164 14.53 -6.73 21.11
C ASP A 164 13.17 -6.06 20.80
N GLU A 165 13.15 -5.16 19.80
CA GLU A 165 11.97 -4.39 19.41
C GLU A 165 10.75 -5.28 19.10
N LYS A 166 11.00 -6.54 18.76
CA LYS A 166 9.96 -7.54 18.50
C LYS A 166 9.26 -8.07 19.76
N LYS A 167 9.83 -7.84 20.93
CA LYS A 167 9.30 -8.31 22.23
C LYS A 167 8.60 -7.24 23.05
N LEU A 168 8.70 -5.96 22.65
CA LEU A 168 8.00 -4.86 23.31
C LEU A 168 6.50 -4.92 23.00
N ASN A 169 5.66 -4.76 24.03
CA ASN A 169 4.26 -4.47 23.77
C ASN A 169 4.11 -3.10 23.08
N ALA A 170 2.96 -2.85 22.45
CA ALA A 170 2.75 -1.64 21.63
C ALA A 170 2.90 -0.34 22.43
N GLU A 171 2.60 -0.35 23.74
CA GLU A 171 2.67 0.83 24.61
C GLU A 171 4.10 1.15 25.02
N ASP A 172 4.89 0.15 25.38
CA ASP A 172 6.29 0.31 25.71
C ASP A 172 7.12 0.71 24.49
N ALA A 173 6.81 0.14 23.32
CA ALA A 173 7.38 0.57 22.06
C ALA A 173 7.06 2.05 21.78
N LYS A 174 5.82 2.50 22.00
CA LYS A 174 5.44 3.90 21.82
C LYS A 174 6.25 4.81 22.75
N LYS A 175 6.37 4.48 24.05
CA LYS A 175 7.17 5.24 25.03
C LYS A 175 8.63 5.32 24.63
N ALA A 176 9.22 4.21 24.18
CA ALA A 176 10.62 4.20 23.74
C ALA A 176 10.86 5.06 22.50
N PHE A 177 9.95 5.03 21.53
CA PHE A 177 10.07 5.84 20.32
C PHE A 177 9.87 7.33 20.53
N LEU A 178 9.05 7.74 21.50
CA LEU A 178 8.78 9.13 21.84
C LEU A 178 9.70 9.68 22.95
N HIS A 179 10.65 8.89 23.41
CA HIS A 179 11.54 9.29 24.50
C HIS A 179 12.41 10.50 24.11
N PRO A 180 12.41 11.60 24.89
CA PRO A 180 13.11 12.84 24.54
C PRO A 180 14.60 12.66 24.26
N ALA A 181 15.30 11.81 25.04
CA ALA A 181 16.72 11.55 24.82
C ALA A 181 16.98 10.90 23.46
N ARG A 182 16.13 9.95 23.02
CA ARG A 182 16.22 9.32 21.70
C ARG A 182 16.02 10.34 20.58
N ILE A 183 14.98 11.16 20.71
CA ILE A 183 14.67 12.21 19.72
C ILE A 183 15.84 13.19 19.62
N SER A 184 16.39 13.63 20.74
CA SER A 184 17.56 14.54 20.81
C SER A 184 18.78 13.94 20.10
N GLU A 185 19.11 12.68 20.35
CA GLU A 185 20.27 12.03 19.73
C GLU A 185 20.09 11.85 18.20
N ILE A 186 18.91 11.46 17.76
CA ILE A 186 18.59 11.38 16.33
C ILE A 186 18.67 12.76 15.67
N SER A 187 18.10 13.79 16.29
CA SER A 187 18.16 15.17 15.79
C SER A 187 19.60 15.69 15.68
N LYS A 188 20.44 15.44 16.68
CA LYS A 188 21.87 15.77 16.64
C LYS A 188 22.58 15.07 15.49
N TYR A 189 22.33 13.77 15.33
CA TYR A 189 22.90 13.00 14.22
C TYR A 189 22.50 13.57 12.85
N ILE A 190 21.22 13.88 12.67
CA ILE A 190 20.72 14.47 11.44
C ILE A 190 21.41 15.80 11.16
N LEU A 191 21.45 16.72 12.14
CA LEU A 191 22.04 18.04 11.98
C LEU A 191 23.54 17.96 11.65
N GLN A 192 24.28 17.07 12.30
CA GLN A 192 25.72 16.88 12.07
C GLN A 192 26.02 16.33 10.67
N ASN A 193 25.16 15.46 10.15
CA ASN A 193 25.40 14.76 8.89
C ASN A 193 24.65 15.34 7.70
N PHE A 194 23.67 16.22 7.92
CA PHE A 194 22.77 16.73 6.89
C PHE A 194 23.52 17.31 5.69
N ARG A 195 24.51 18.17 5.92
CA ARG A 195 25.27 18.83 4.85
C ARG A 195 26.06 17.82 4.02
N ILE A 196 26.72 16.86 4.70
CA ILE A 196 27.54 15.84 4.06
C ILE A 196 26.65 14.94 3.22
N LYS A 197 25.57 14.43 3.81
CA LYS A 197 24.64 13.48 3.16
C LYS A 197 23.87 14.13 2.01
N THR A 198 23.57 15.42 2.09
CA THR A 198 22.86 16.16 1.04
C THR A 198 23.78 16.89 0.06
N HIS A 199 25.10 16.70 0.19
CA HIS A 199 26.13 17.37 -0.64
C HIS A 199 25.98 18.89 -0.68
N ARG A 200 25.55 19.54 0.41
CA ARG A 200 25.39 20.99 0.48
C ARG A 200 26.71 21.68 0.77
N THR A 201 27.04 22.68 -0.04
CA THR A 201 28.22 23.52 0.15
C THR A 201 28.04 24.51 1.31
N LYS A 202 29.13 24.92 1.97
CA LYS A 202 29.11 25.98 3.02
C LYS A 202 28.57 27.28 2.39
N GLY A 203 27.46 27.78 2.94
CA GLY A 203 26.85 29.05 2.50
C GLY A 203 25.94 28.99 1.28
N GLY A 204 25.81 27.83 0.60
CA GLY A 204 24.96 27.66 -0.57
C GLY A 204 23.67 26.88 -0.31
N ASN A 205 22.64 27.24 -1.06
CA ASN A 205 21.39 26.48 -1.13
C ASN A 205 21.45 25.28 -2.09
N ASN A 206 22.60 25.07 -2.74
CA ASN A 206 22.82 23.99 -3.68
C ASN A 206 23.06 22.68 -2.93
N GLY A 207 22.34 21.63 -3.30
CA GLY A 207 22.43 20.29 -2.72
C GLY A 207 21.12 19.53 -2.91
N PHE A 208 21.12 18.28 -2.46
CA PHE A 208 19.94 17.43 -2.56
C PHE A 208 18.94 17.74 -1.44
N ASN A 209 17.67 17.50 -1.72
CA ASN A 209 16.63 17.48 -0.72
C ASN A 209 16.73 16.23 0.14
N ALA A 210 16.23 16.30 1.38
CA ALA A 210 16.11 15.15 2.25
C ALA A 210 14.67 15.01 2.73
N MET A 211 14.21 13.77 2.85
CA MET A 211 12.94 13.43 3.47
C MET A 211 13.22 12.68 4.76
N PHE A 212 12.60 13.14 5.85
CA PHE A 212 12.68 12.51 7.15
C PHE A 212 11.32 11.87 7.48
N ALA A 213 11.28 10.56 7.45
CA ALA A 213 10.10 9.78 7.80
C ALA A 213 10.16 9.36 9.27
N VAL A 214 9.06 9.56 9.97
CA VAL A 214 8.88 9.18 11.38
C VAL A 214 7.66 8.29 11.57
N ARG A 215 7.59 7.60 12.70
CA ARG A 215 6.56 6.59 12.96
C ARG A 215 5.13 7.14 13.03
N SER A 216 4.95 8.39 13.48
CA SER A 216 3.62 8.97 13.68
C SER A 216 3.65 10.50 13.61
N VAL A 217 2.47 11.10 13.44
CA VAL A 217 2.31 12.57 13.52
C VAL A 217 2.75 13.11 14.87
N GLU A 218 2.48 12.40 15.97
CA GLU A 218 2.95 12.77 17.31
C GLU A 218 4.48 12.79 17.38
N ALA A 219 5.14 11.77 16.82
CA ALA A 219 6.61 11.77 16.73
C ALA A 219 7.12 12.95 15.89
N ALA A 220 6.51 13.24 14.74
CA ALA A 220 6.92 14.35 13.88
C ALA A 220 6.86 15.72 14.56
N LYS A 221 5.94 15.91 15.50
CA LYS A 221 5.83 17.16 16.28
C LYS A 221 6.90 17.31 17.36
N ASN A 222 7.51 16.21 17.76
CA ASN A 222 8.52 16.18 18.83
C ASN A 222 9.95 16.32 18.29
N TYR A 223 10.16 16.17 16.98
CA TYR A 223 11.43 16.41 16.29
C TYR A 223 11.60 17.88 15.91
#